data_570eb27f23ccefa082077867d683bca1
#
_entry.id   570eb27f23ccefa082077867d683bca1
#
_cell.length_a   1.000
_cell.length_b   1.000
_cell.length_c   1.000
_cell.angle_alpha   90.00
_cell.angle_beta   90.00
_cell.angle_gamma   90.00
#
_symmetry.space_group_name_H-M   'P 1'
#
loop_
_entity.id
_entity.type
_entity.pdbx_description
1 polymer ?
#
loop_
_entity_poly.entity_id
_entity_poly.type
_entity_poly.pdbx_seq_one_letter_code
_entity_poly.pdbx_strand_id
1 'polypeptide(L)'
;MCGKDQTIASAEALVRWQRENDTMWYPDMFLPILEETGEIQALDYYVYEETFAWMNQRRKEGKRVIPVSLNVSPVHFGNIHSFAEKVMALVKQYEINPYHVIFEITETTFIHNIKAVNEMICFFHEQNIRISMDDFGSGYSSLNALKDILFDEVKIDKRFLSDDLSENGKIVLQEIFHLLKRTNKSIVCEGVETKEMVDFLVEEGV
;
A
#
# COMPACT_ATOMS: atom_id res chain seq x y z
N MET A 1 -10.23 6.43 -4.70
CA MET A 1 -10.85 7.77 -4.93
C MET A 1 -11.11 8.42 -3.58
N CYS A 2 -11.14 9.74 -3.48
CA CYS A 2 -11.62 10.40 -2.27
C CYS A 2 -13.15 10.30 -2.21
N GLY A 3 -13.71 9.83 -1.09
CA GLY A 3 -15.15 9.57 -0.99
C GLY A 3 -16.03 10.81 -1.13
N LYS A 4 -15.53 12.01 -0.74
CA LYS A 4 -16.34 13.24 -0.74
C LYS A 4 -16.49 13.91 -2.09
N ASP A 5 -15.46 13.92 -2.92
CA ASP A 5 -15.43 14.65 -4.19
C ASP A 5 -15.20 13.76 -5.42
N GLN A 6 -15.10 12.44 -5.19
CA GLN A 6 -14.87 11.41 -6.21
C GLN A 6 -13.64 11.67 -7.09
N THR A 7 -12.66 12.42 -6.58
CA THR A 7 -11.41 12.65 -7.29
C THR A 7 -10.44 11.48 -7.08
N ILE A 8 -9.53 11.27 -8.03
CA ILE A 8 -8.45 10.30 -7.87
C ILE A 8 -7.44 10.88 -6.87
N ALA A 9 -7.32 10.25 -5.70
CA ALA A 9 -6.41 10.65 -4.62
C ALA A 9 -5.03 10.00 -4.78
N SER A 10 -4.97 8.72 -5.12
CA SER A 10 -3.76 7.93 -5.35
C SER A 10 -4.03 6.80 -6.34
N ALA A 11 -2.97 6.09 -6.73
CA ALA A 11 -3.04 4.87 -7.54
C ALA A 11 -2.13 3.82 -6.92
N GLU A 12 -2.35 2.56 -7.25
CA GLU A 12 -1.47 1.44 -6.90
C GLU A 12 -0.80 0.88 -8.15
N ALA A 13 0.49 0.57 -8.05
CA ALA A 13 1.24 -0.07 -9.11
C ALA A 13 1.13 -1.59 -8.97
N LEU A 14 0.39 -2.20 -9.86
CA LEU A 14 0.12 -3.63 -9.85
C LEU A 14 0.79 -4.32 -11.05
N VAL A 15 1.78 -5.15 -10.76
CA VAL A 15 2.47 -5.92 -11.81
C VAL A 15 1.54 -6.93 -12.47
N ARG A 16 1.71 -7.09 -13.79
CA ARG A 16 1.07 -8.12 -14.60
C ARG A 16 2.12 -8.71 -15.53
N TRP A 17 2.12 -10.01 -15.71
CA TRP A 17 3.07 -10.67 -16.58
C TRP A 17 2.38 -11.10 -17.87
N GLN A 18 2.65 -10.38 -18.95
CA GLN A 18 2.18 -10.74 -20.28
C GLN A 18 3.17 -11.72 -20.92
N ARG A 19 2.68 -12.86 -21.36
CA ARG A 19 3.47 -13.88 -22.07
C ARG A 19 3.40 -13.68 -23.58
N GLU A 20 4.32 -14.30 -24.31
CA GLU A 20 4.41 -14.24 -25.78
C GLU A 20 3.12 -14.66 -26.51
N ASN A 21 2.30 -15.50 -25.88
CA ASN A 21 1.02 -15.97 -26.43
C ASN A 21 -0.19 -15.11 -26.01
N ASP A 22 0.02 -13.88 -25.63
CA ASP A 22 -0.99 -12.94 -25.10
C ASP A 22 -1.72 -13.39 -23.82
N THR A 23 -1.25 -14.46 -23.17
CA THR A 23 -1.79 -14.87 -21.87
C THR A 23 -1.28 -13.95 -20.77
N MET A 24 -2.18 -13.40 -19.98
CA MET A 24 -1.83 -12.58 -18.82
C MET A 24 -1.71 -13.46 -17.56
N TRP A 25 -0.57 -13.40 -16.90
CA TRP A 25 -0.40 -13.99 -15.58
C TRP A 25 -0.57 -12.92 -14.50
N TYR A 26 -1.37 -13.28 -13.49
CA TYR A 26 -1.61 -12.44 -12.32
C TYR A 26 -0.60 -12.78 -11.22
N PRO A 27 -0.39 -11.86 -10.26
CA PRO A 27 0.61 -11.99 -9.20
C PRO A 27 0.59 -13.34 -8.46
N ASP A 28 -0.57 -13.85 -8.12
CA ASP A 28 -0.79 -15.13 -7.42
C ASP A 28 -0.20 -16.35 -8.18
N MET A 29 0.00 -16.22 -9.48
CA MET A 29 0.54 -17.30 -10.31
C MET A 29 2.08 -17.36 -10.33
N PHE A 30 2.77 -16.23 -10.11
CA PHE A 30 4.22 -16.16 -10.29
C PHE A 30 4.97 -15.60 -9.07
N LEU A 31 4.36 -14.75 -8.24
CA LEU A 31 5.04 -14.20 -7.06
C LEU A 31 5.56 -15.30 -6.12
N PRO A 32 4.79 -16.35 -5.77
CA PRO A 32 5.30 -17.40 -4.89
C PRO A 32 6.58 -18.07 -5.42
N ILE A 33 6.70 -18.23 -6.74
CA ILE A 33 7.88 -18.80 -7.36
C ILE A 33 9.07 -17.86 -7.24
N LEU A 34 8.86 -16.55 -7.48
CA LEU A 34 9.92 -15.55 -7.37
C LEU A 34 10.36 -15.33 -5.91
N GLU A 35 9.45 -15.49 -4.96
CA GLU A 35 9.78 -15.46 -3.52
C GLU A 35 10.65 -16.67 -3.13
N GLU A 36 10.28 -17.87 -3.58
CA GLU A 36 11.03 -19.10 -3.31
C GLU A 36 12.43 -19.07 -3.93
N THR A 37 12.57 -18.53 -5.15
CA THR A 37 13.85 -18.41 -5.84
C THR A 37 14.68 -17.19 -5.40
N GLY A 38 14.08 -16.25 -4.67
CA GLY A 38 14.70 -14.99 -4.26
C GLY A 38 14.73 -13.92 -5.37
N GLU A 39 14.13 -14.19 -6.53
CA GLU A 39 14.09 -13.27 -7.67
C GLU A 39 13.06 -12.14 -7.47
N ILE A 40 12.18 -12.24 -6.48
CA ILE A 40 11.17 -11.22 -6.14
C ILE A 40 11.80 -9.84 -5.93
N GLN A 41 13.01 -9.77 -5.38
CA GLN A 41 13.72 -8.52 -5.16
C GLN A 41 14.00 -7.77 -6.48
N ALA A 42 14.35 -8.51 -7.54
CA ALA A 42 14.60 -7.91 -8.85
C ALA A 42 13.31 -7.39 -9.47
N LEU A 43 12.19 -8.11 -9.27
CA LEU A 43 10.88 -7.67 -9.72
C LEU A 43 10.45 -6.38 -9.02
N ASP A 44 10.62 -6.29 -7.69
CA ASP A 44 10.25 -5.08 -6.95
C ASP A 44 10.98 -3.85 -7.49
N TYR A 45 12.30 -3.92 -7.67
CA TYR A 45 13.06 -2.81 -8.26
C TYR A 45 12.64 -2.48 -9.69
N TYR A 46 12.32 -3.48 -10.50
CA TYR A 46 11.78 -3.25 -11.84
C TYR A 46 10.45 -2.47 -11.78
N VAL A 47 9.53 -2.88 -10.92
CA VAL A 47 8.24 -2.19 -10.74
C VAL A 47 8.44 -0.74 -10.26
N TYR A 48 9.37 -0.53 -9.31
CA TYR A 48 9.69 0.82 -8.83
C TYR A 48 10.25 1.70 -9.96
N GLU A 49 11.19 1.17 -10.72
CA GLU A 49 11.82 1.88 -11.84
C GLU A 49 10.80 2.28 -12.91
N GLU A 50 9.96 1.34 -13.35
CA GLU A 50 8.90 1.60 -14.33
C GLU A 50 7.89 2.63 -13.81
N THR A 51 7.50 2.52 -12.55
CA THR A 51 6.57 3.47 -11.93
C THR A 51 7.17 4.86 -11.86
N PHE A 52 8.42 4.99 -11.43
CA PHE A 52 9.09 6.29 -11.33
C PHE A 52 9.36 6.90 -12.70
N ALA A 53 9.71 6.09 -13.71
CA ALA A 53 9.83 6.52 -15.09
C ALA A 53 8.50 7.09 -15.60
N TRP A 54 7.38 6.39 -15.36
CA TRP A 54 6.05 6.86 -15.73
C TRP A 54 5.66 8.15 -14.99
N MET A 55 5.92 8.26 -13.69
CA MET A 55 5.63 9.48 -12.92
C MET A 55 6.43 10.68 -13.46
N ASN A 56 7.72 10.48 -13.75
CA ASN A 56 8.58 11.53 -14.32
C ASN A 56 8.10 11.96 -15.72
N GLN A 57 7.68 10.99 -16.56
CA GLN A 57 7.11 11.29 -17.87
C GLN A 57 5.85 12.15 -17.74
N ARG A 58 4.93 11.82 -16.86
CA ARG A 58 3.73 12.63 -16.59
C ARG A 58 4.08 14.06 -16.17
N ARG A 59 5.08 14.21 -15.28
CA ARG A 59 5.56 15.51 -14.82
C ARG A 59 6.11 16.34 -15.99
N LYS A 60 6.94 15.71 -16.85
CA LYS A 60 7.51 16.39 -18.04
C LYS A 60 6.43 16.82 -19.04
N GLU A 61 5.35 16.09 -19.12
CA GLU A 61 4.19 16.42 -19.95
C GLU A 61 3.25 17.46 -19.31
N GLY A 62 3.58 17.99 -18.14
CA GLY A 62 2.75 18.93 -17.39
C GLY A 62 1.45 18.34 -16.86
N LYS A 63 1.33 17.01 -16.80
CA LYS A 63 0.18 16.30 -16.25
C LYS A 63 0.27 16.22 -14.73
N ARG A 64 -0.88 16.20 -14.06
CA ARG A 64 -0.91 16.00 -12.60
C ARG A 64 -0.25 14.66 -12.25
N VAL A 65 0.73 14.70 -11.36
CA VAL A 65 1.30 13.53 -10.72
C VAL A 65 0.53 13.29 -9.42
N ILE A 66 0.04 12.09 -9.25
CA ILE A 66 -0.65 11.62 -8.03
C ILE A 66 0.29 10.71 -7.25
N PRO A 67 0.09 10.54 -5.94
CA PRO A 67 0.78 9.51 -5.17
C PRO A 67 0.55 8.12 -5.75
N VAL A 68 1.58 7.28 -5.73
CA VAL A 68 1.50 5.89 -6.18
C VAL A 68 2.01 4.96 -5.08
N SER A 69 1.22 3.95 -4.79
CA SER A 69 1.56 2.88 -3.87
C SER A 69 2.34 1.77 -4.56
N LEU A 70 3.35 1.27 -3.85
CA LEU A 70 4.29 0.24 -4.30
C LEU A 70 4.42 -0.83 -3.23
N ASN A 71 4.17 -2.07 -3.59
CA ASN A 71 4.29 -3.21 -2.69
C ASN A 71 5.76 -3.45 -2.31
N VAL A 72 6.02 -3.82 -1.06
CA VAL A 72 7.34 -4.16 -0.53
C VAL A 72 7.39 -5.62 -0.11
N SER A 73 8.17 -6.41 -0.82
CA SER A 73 8.35 -7.82 -0.50
C SER A 73 9.14 -8.05 0.78
N PRO A 74 8.80 -9.08 1.59
CA PRO A 74 9.46 -9.36 2.87
C PRO A 74 10.97 -9.55 2.78
N VAL A 75 11.49 -9.93 1.62
CA VAL A 75 12.93 -10.17 1.38
C VAL A 75 13.80 -8.92 1.69
N HIS A 76 13.23 -7.73 1.56
CA HIS A 76 13.94 -6.47 1.79
C HIS A 76 14.26 -6.23 3.27
N PHE A 77 13.51 -6.83 4.20
CA PHE A 77 13.76 -6.69 5.64
C PHE A 77 15.04 -7.38 6.12
N GLY A 78 15.63 -8.25 5.27
CA GLY A 78 16.95 -8.82 5.52
C GLY A 78 18.11 -7.81 5.40
N ASN A 79 17.94 -6.73 4.65
CA ASN A 79 18.93 -5.64 4.51
C ASN A 79 18.27 -4.32 4.13
N ILE A 80 17.67 -3.67 5.14
CA ILE A 80 16.90 -2.42 4.97
C ILE A 80 17.77 -1.29 4.43
N HIS A 81 19.02 -1.16 4.87
CA HIS A 81 19.89 -0.09 4.40
C HIS A 81 20.14 -0.19 2.89
N SER A 82 20.46 -1.39 2.39
CA SER A 82 20.65 -1.59 0.95
C SER A 82 19.38 -1.33 0.15
N PHE A 83 18.23 -1.73 0.69
CA PHE A 83 16.92 -1.44 0.08
C PHE A 83 16.68 0.06 0.00
N ALA A 84 16.82 0.76 1.11
CA ALA A 84 16.58 2.19 1.22
C ALA A 84 17.52 3.01 0.30
N GLU A 85 18.82 2.67 0.27
CA GLU A 85 19.79 3.31 -0.62
C GLU A 85 19.39 3.17 -2.10
N LYS A 86 19.01 1.97 -2.53
CA LYS A 86 18.60 1.72 -3.92
C LYS A 86 17.32 2.49 -4.27
N VAL A 87 16.33 2.47 -3.40
CA VAL A 87 15.09 3.23 -3.59
C VAL A 87 15.39 4.72 -3.74
N MET A 88 16.18 5.29 -2.82
CA MET A 88 16.53 6.72 -2.87
C MET A 88 17.37 7.09 -4.09
N ALA A 89 18.19 6.16 -4.59
CA ALA A 89 18.90 6.35 -5.86
C ALA A 89 17.91 6.46 -7.03
N LEU A 90 16.88 5.60 -7.10
CA LEU A 90 15.83 5.66 -8.11
C LEU A 90 14.98 6.94 -7.99
N VAL A 91 14.56 7.31 -6.77
CA VAL A 91 13.82 8.55 -6.49
C VAL A 91 14.60 9.77 -7.03
N LYS A 92 15.90 9.81 -6.79
CA LYS A 92 16.79 10.86 -7.29
C LYS A 92 16.96 10.80 -8.81
N GLN A 93 17.20 9.61 -9.37
CA GLN A 93 17.42 9.41 -10.81
C GLN A 93 16.22 9.88 -11.63
N TYR A 94 15.00 9.59 -11.17
CA TYR A 94 13.77 9.95 -11.86
C TYR A 94 13.17 11.28 -11.39
N GLU A 95 13.87 12.03 -10.55
CA GLU A 95 13.42 13.32 -10.01
C GLU A 95 12.01 13.27 -9.40
N ILE A 96 11.73 12.20 -8.64
CA ILE A 96 10.44 11.99 -8.00
C ILE A 96 10.34 12.84 -6.73
N ASN A 97 9.18 13.48 -6.53
CA ASN A 97 8.85 14.04 -5.23
C ASN A 97 8.55 12.87 -4.26
N PRO A 98 9.34 12.67 -3.21
CA PRO A 98 9.15 11.54 -2.28
C PRO A 98 7.74 11.46 -1.69
N TYR A 99 7.07 12.59 -1.48
CA TYR A 99 5.68 12.63 -1.00
C TYR A 99 4.68 11.89 -1.91
N HIS A 100 5.02 11.68 -3.19
CA HIS A 100 4.20 10.91 -4.12
C HIS A 100 4.50 9.41 -4.12
N VAL A 101 5.39 8.95 -3.25
CA VAL A 101 5.69 7.52 -3.07
C VAL A 101 5.03 7.02 -1.79
N ILE A 102 4.33 5.90 -1.87
CA ILE A 102 3.77 5.20 -0.74
C ILE A 102 4.25 3.75 -0.84
N PHE A 103 4.89 3.23 0.21
CA PHE A 103 5.21 1.81 0.27
C PHE A 103 4.13 1.06 1.03
N GLU A 104 3.69 -0.08 0.48
CA GLU A 104 2.68 -0.94 1.08
C GLU A 104 3.33 -2.19 1.67
N ILE A 105 2.97 -2.48 2.91
CA ILE A 105 3.45 -3.65 3.66
C ILE A 105 2.23 -4.36 4.22
N THR A 106 2.09 -5.64 3.92
CA THR A 106 0.95 -6.41 4.41
C THR A 106 0.99 -6.55 5.94
N GLU A 107 -0.19 -6.64 6.55
CA GLU A 107 -0.33 -6.87 7.99
C GLU A 107 0.49 -8.07 8.47
N THR A 108 0.45 -9.17 7.75
CA THR A 108 1.19 -10.39 8.07
C THR A 108 2.71 -10.13 8.08
N THR A 109 3.21 -9.43 7.10
CA THR A 109 4.65 -9.05 7.01
C THR A 109 5.06 -8.19 8.20
N PHE A 110 4.23 -7.21 8.57
CA PHE A 110 4.48 -6.36 9.74
C PHE A 110 4.59 -7.17 11.03
N ILE A 111 3.60 -8.04 11.31
CA ILE A 111 3.59 -8.84 12.54
C ILE A 111 4.83 -9.71 12.68
N HIS A 112 5.31 -10.30 11.59
CA HIS A 112 6.50 -11.15 11.60
C HIS A 112 7.83 -10.37 11.67
N ASN A 113 7.83 -9.08 11.34
CA ASN A 113 9.04 -8.28 11.17
C ASN A 113 8.97 -6.91 11.87
N ILE A 114 8.21 -6.76 12.94
CA ILE A 114 7.87 -5.47 13.60
C ILE A 114 9.09 -4.54 13.73
N LYS A 115 10.21 -5.04 14.25
CA LYS A 115 11.41 -4.23 14.46
C LYS A 115 11.99 -3.70 13.15
N ALA A 116 12.15 -4.57 12.16
CA ALA A 116 12.72 -4.22 10.86
C ALA A 116 11.79 -3.27 10.08
N VAL A 117 10.48 -3.51 10.13
CA VAL A 117 9.50 -2.62 9.49
C VAL A 117 9.52 -1.24 10.14
N ASN A 118 9.53 -1.14 11.46
CA ASN A 118 9.60 0.16 12.14
C ASN A 118 10.89 0.91 11.82
N GLU A 119 12.04 0.23 11.72
CA GLU A 119 13.31 0.83 11.29
C GLU A 119 13.19 1.40 9.87
N MET A 120 12.59 0.65 8.95
CA MET A 120 12.34 1.09 7.58
C MET A 120 11.38 2.29 7.53
N ILE A 121 10.30 2.27 8.32
CA ILE A 121 9.35 3.38 8.41
C ILE A 121 10.05 4.66 8.87
N CYS A 122 10.84 4.59 9.95
CA CYS A 122 11.58 5.75 10.45
C CYS A 122 12.49 6.33 9.37
N PHE A 123 13.24 5.49 8.66
CA PHE A 123 14.11 5.94 7.58
C PHE A 123 13.33 6.67 6.47
N PHE A 124 12.25 6.07 5.98
CA PHE A 124 11.47 6.65 4.89
C PHE A 124 10.69 7.90 5.30
N HIS A 125 10.24 8.00 6.54
CA HIS A 125 9.64 9.23 7.07
C HIS A 125 10.60 10.41 7.03
N GLU A 126 11.90 10.20 7.35
CA GLU A 126 12.93 11.24 7.22
C GLU A 126 13.09 11.70 5.77
N GLN A 127 12.74 10.86 4.80
CA GLN A 127 12.77 11.18 3.38
C GLN A 127 11.42 11.68 2.83
N ASN A 128 10.41 11.89 3.66
CA ASN A 128 9.03 12.25 3.30
C ASN A 128 8.33 11.22 2.39
N ILE A 129 8.69 9.95 2.48
CA ILE A 129 8.00 8.83 1.85
C ILE A 129 7.01 8.26 2.88
N ARG A 130 5.80 7.98 2.44
CA ARG A 130 4.73 7.42 3.29
C ARG A 130 4.73 5.90 3.25
N ILE A 131 4.25 5.32 4.34
CA ILE A 131 4.09 3.87 4.46
C ILE A 131 2.64 3.53 4.77
N SER A 132 2.06 2.62 4.00
CA SER A 132 0.71 2.09 4.17
C SER A 132 0.75 0.66 4.68
N MET A 133 -0.13 0.34 5.62
CA MET A 133 -0.39 -1.06 5.99
C MET A 133 -1.48 -1.60 5.08
N ASP A 134 -1.16 -2.68 4.37
CA ASP A 134 -2.08 -3.35 3.45
C ASP A 134 -2.74 -4.58 4.09
N ASP A 135 -3.87 -5.00 3.54
CA ASP A 135 -4.65 -6.18 3.96
C ASP A 135 -5.06 -6.16 5.45
N PHE A 136 -5.28 -4.97 6.04
CA PHE A 136 -5.63 -4.88 7.45
C PHE A 136 -6.94 -5.62 7.75
N GLY A 137 -6.85 -6.55 8.72
CA GLY A 137 -7.95 -7.41 9.14
C GLY A 137 -8.06 -8.72 8.37
N SER A 138 -7.13 -8.99 7.46
CA SER A 138 -7.07 -10.27 6.77
C SER A 138 -6.56 -11.41 7.65
N GLY A 139 -5.87 -11.08 8.73
CA GLY A 139 -5.23 -12.01 9.65
C GLY A 139 -5.72 -11.90 11.09
N TYR A 140 -4.94 -12.42 12.02
CA TYR A 140 -5.17 -12.28 13.46
C TYR A 140 -4.61 -10.93 13.95
N SER A 141 -5.22 -9.82 13.51
CA SER A 141 -4.84 -8.49 13.98
C SER A 141 -4.92 -8.42 15.49
N SER A 142 -3.80 -8.34 16.15
CA SER A 142 -3.84 -7.99 17.56
C SER A 142 -3.97 -6.48 17.68
N LEU A 143 -4.93 -5.98 18.47
CA LEU A 143 -5.01 -4.57 18.86
C LEU A 143 -3.68 -4.04 19.41
N ASN A 144 -2.80 -4.94 19.87
CA ASN A 144 -1.43 -4.60 20.27
C ASN A 144 -0.57 -4.13 19.08
N ALA A 145 -0.79 -4.66 17.87
CA ALA A 145 -0.08 -4.16 16.68
C ALA A 145 -0.47 -2.71 16.38
N LEU A 146 -1.74 -2.35 16.55
CA LEU A 146 -2.24 -0.99 16.34
C LEU A 146 -1.63 0.05 17.31
N LYS A 147 -1.20 -0.37 18.50
CA LYS A 147 -0.64 0.53 19.51
C LYS A 147 0.72 1.11 19.09
N ASP A 148 1.55 0.30 18.42
CA ASP A 148 2.93 0.63 18.08
C ASP A 148 3.12 0.94 16.58
N ILE A 149 1.99 1.14 15.86
CA ILE A 149 2.01 1.37 14.41
C ILE A 149 2.48 2.78 14.07
N LEU A 150 3.57 2.84 13.30
CA LEU A 150 4.10 4.09 12.72
C LEU A 150 3.59 4.37 11.31
N PHE A 151 2.72 3.52 10.74
CA PHE A 151 2.17 3.70 9.39
C PHE A 151 1.39 5.02 9.27
N ASP A 152 1.39 5.60 8.06
CA ASP A 152 0.64 6.81 7.72
C ASP A 152 -0.79 6.48 7.31
N GLU A 153 -0.97 5.30 6.70
CA GLU A 153 -2.22 4.87 6.09
C GLU A 153 -2.49 3.40 6.41
N VAL A 154 -3.75 3.05 6.48
CA VAL A 154 -4.22 1.67 6.64
C VAL A 154 -5.25 1.37 5.58
N LYS A 155 -5.02 0.32 4.79
CA LYS A 155 -5.94 -0.21 3.79
C LYS A 155 -6.77 -1.33 4.41
N ILE A 156 -8.07 -1.10 4.51
CA ILE A 156 -9.03 -2.07 5.05
C ILE A 156 -9.34 -3.09 3.95
N ASP A 157 -9.04 -4.35 4.22
CA ASP A 157 -9.29 -5.45 3.28
C ASP A 157 -10.78 -5.58 2.93
N LYS A 158 -11.06 -5.91 1.67
CA LYS A 158 -12.42 -6.12 1.13
C LYS A 158 -13.28 -7.10 1.93
N ARG A 159 -12.65 -8.05 2.65
CA ARG A 159 -13.36 -9.02 3.49
C ARG A 159 -14.14 -8.38 4.64
N PHE A 160 -13.73 -7.18 5.08
CA PHE A 160 -14.52 -6.39 6.02
C PHE A 160 -15.76 -5.73 5.40
N LEU A 161 -15.75 -5.55 4.08
CA LEU A 161 -16.81 -4.90 3.32
C LEU A 161 -17.64 -5.89 2.50
N SER A 162 -17.56 -7.21 2.79
CA SER A 162 -18.30 -8.25 2.08
C SER A 162 -19.81 -7.98 2.06
N ASP A 163 -20.50 -8.49 1.04
CA ASP A 163 -21.88 -8.19 0.61
C ASP A 163 -22.98 -8.23 1.70
N ASP A 164 -22.70 -8.88 2.82
CA ASP A 164 -23.58 -8.94 4.00
C ASP A 164 -22.95 -8.18 5.18
N LEU A 165 -22.69 -6.87 5.00
CA LEU A 165 -22.26 -6.05 6.13
C LEU A 165 -23.36 -6.04 7.19
N SER A 166 -23.31 -7.01 8.11
CA SER A 166 -24.25 -7.10 9.21
C SER A 166 -24.19 -5.83 10.06
N GLU A 167 -25.24 -5.52 10.79
CA GLU A 167 -25.24 -4.37 11.72
C GLU A 167 -24.04 -4.42 12.68
N ASN A 168 -23.67 -5.61 13.17
CA ASN A 168 -22.48 -5.80 13.99
C ASN A 168 -21.17 -5.53 13.20
N GLY A 169 -21.13 -5.89 11.92
CA GLY A 169 -19.99 -5.59 11.04
C GLY A 169 -19.79 -4.09 10.85
N LYS A 170 -20.87 -3.33 10.65
CA LYS A 170 -20.84 -1.87 10.56
C LYS A 170 -20.31 -1.25 11.87
N ILE A 171 -20.82 -1.69 13.01
CA ILE A 171 -20.36 -1.21 14.33
C ILE A 171 -18.85 -1.45 14.49
N VAL A 172 -18.36 -2.64 14.16
CA VAL A 172 -16.93 -2.95 14.25
C VAL A 172 -16.10 -2.04 13.35
N LEU A 173 -16.53 -1.83 12.10
CA LEU A 173 -15.85 -0.92 11.17
C LEU A 173 -15.83 0.53 11.68
N GLN A 174 -16.94 1.02 12.19
CA GLN A 174 -17.04 2.37 12.77
C GLN A 174 -16.02 2.56 13.90
N GLU A 175 -15.90 1.60 14.79
CA GLU A 175 -14.93 1.67 15.89
C GLU A 175 -13.48 1.59 15.39
N ILE A 176 -13.19 0.79 14.35
CA ILE A 176 -11.88 0.76 13.69
C ILE A 176 -11.58 2.13 13.06
N PHE A 177 -12.52 2.70 12.31
CA PHE A 177 -12.33 4.03 11.70
C PHE A 177 -12.10 5.11 12.76
N HIS A 178 -12.84 5.08 13.84
CA HIS A 178 -12.66 5.98 14.98
C HIS A 178 -11.25 5.88 15.58
N LEU A 179 -10.79 4.64 15.80
CA LEU A 179 -9.46 4.39 16.34
C LEU A 179 -8.36 4.91 15.40
N LEU A 180 -8.44 4.59 14.11
CA LEU A 180 -7.46 5.02 13.11
C LEU A 180 -7.42 6.56 12.97
N LYS A 181 -8.56 7.23 12.94
CA LYS A 181 -8.65 8.70 12.90
C LYS A 181 -8.04 9.35 14.15
N ARG A 182 -8.31 8.82 15.34
CA ARG A 182 -7.74 9.32 16.60
C ARG A 182 -6.22 9.13 16.67
N THR A 183 -5.69 8.18 15.93
CA THR A 183 -4.24 7.95 15.81
C THR A 183 -3.63 8.63 14.58
N ASN A 184 -4.38 9.57 13.94
CA ASN A 184 -3.96 10.33 12.75
C ASN A 184 -3.55 9.45 11.57
N LYS A 185 -4.26 8.33 11.33
CA LYS A 185 -4.04 7.46 10.17
C LYS A 185 -5.02 7.79 9.06
N SER A 186 -4.54 7.84 7.82
CA SER A 186 -5.40 7.81 6.65
C SER A 186 -6.03 6.43 6.51
N ILE A 187 -7.23 6.37 5.97
CA ILE A 187 -7.96 5.12 5.77
C ILE A 187 -8.28 4.96 4.30
N VAL A 188 -7.97 3.81 3.76
CA VAL A 188 -8.39 3.38 2.43
C VAL A 188 -9.22 2.11 2.58
N CYS A 189 -10.35 2.02 1.91
CA CYS A 189 -11.19 0.83 1.91
C CYS A 189 -11.15 0.19 0.52
N GLU A 190 -10.81 -1.09 0.47
CA GLU A 190 -10.74 -1.86 -0.75
C GLU A 190 -12.04 -2.62 -1.04
N GLY A 191 -12.27 -2.97 -2.31
CA GLY A 191 -13.45 -3.77 -2.70
C GLY A 191 -14.78 -3.06 -2.52
N VAL A 192 -14.79 -1.73 -2.59
CA VAL A 192 -16.03 -0.94 -2.51
C VAL A 192 -16.75 -1.03 -3.84
N GLU A 193 -17.77 -1.88 -3.93
CA GLU A 193 -18.47 -2.22 -5.19
C GLU A 193 -19.87 -1.63 -5.29
N THR A 194 -20.51 -1.29 -4.16
CA THR A 194 -21.89 -0.80 -4.15
C THR A 194 -21.98 0.65 -3.72
N LYS A 195 -23.07 1.30 -4.14
CA LYS A 195 -23.34 2.68 -3.75
C LYS A 195 -23.61 2.79 -2.25
N GLU A 196 -24.29 1.82 -1.67
CA GLU A 196 -24.58 1.76 -0.23
C GLU A 196 -23.30 1.75 0.60
N MET A 197 -22.26 1.01 0.15
CA MET A 197 -20.94 1.03 0.79
C MET A 197 -20.28 2.39 0.66
N VAL A 198 -20.33 3.03 -0.51
CA VAL A 198 -19.79 4.38 -0.71
C VAL A 198 -20.49 5.36 0.22
N ASP A 199 -21.82 5.34 0.29
CA ASP A 199 -22.60 6.26 1.12
C ASP A 199 -22.23 6.07 2.61
N PHE A 200 -22.13 4.82 3.07
CA PHE A 200 -21.67 4.50 4.44
C PHE A 200 -20.26 5.03 4.73
N LEU A 201 -19.29 4.79 3.85
CA LEU A 201 -17.92 5.25 4.04
C LEU A 201 -17.82 6.78 4.05
N VAL A 202 -18.60 7.46 3.19
CA VAL A 202 -18.67 8.93 3.17
C VAL A 202 -19.29 9.49 4.46
N GLU A 203 -20.34 8.86 4.98
CA GLU A 203 -20.93 9.24 6.28
C GLU A 203 -19.92 9.08 7.41
N GLU A 204 -19.15 8.03 7.38
CA GLU A 204 -18.06 7.80 8.33
C GLU A 204 -16.86 8.73 8.10
N GLY A 205 -16.79 9.46 7.01
CA GLY A 205 -15.70 10.40 6.69
C GLY A 205 -14.40 9.69 6.28
N VAL A 206 -14.54 8.61 5.54
CA VAL A 206 -13.46 7.81 4.92
C VAL A 206 -13.34 8.14 3.43
#